data_6d055519ddde9850521c18304b730529
#
_entry.id   6d055519ddde9850521c18304b730529
#
_cell.length_a   1.000
_cell.length_b   1.000
_cell.length_c   1.000
_cell.angle_alpha   90.00
_cell.angle_beta   90.00
_cell.angle_gamma   90.00
#
_symmetry.space_group_name_H-M   'P 1'
#
loop_
_entity.id
_entity.type
_entity.pdbx_description
1 polymer ?
#
loop_
_entity_poly.entity_id
_entity_poly.type
_entity_poly.pdbx_seq_one_letter_code
_entity_poly.pdbx_strand_id
1 'polypeptide(L)'
;YRAVWQVREQLKCYAAVSIRPEFLQQLAAMMEEFLSDDLTADVLRAAAKQQQGQFAQKLEELALLYESYLSVCKGSRSDPVMRLSRLAELLRQEDYAAERLFYLDGFSDFTALELQLVETLLRQGREVQIALRTDRSQRAIFRTASVTLRVLQKMAARWNVPVEVETLGACAARSEAMRHALSNLFTAAAPEFSQPCGMTLHTADTPALACAWAARRVRELTQSGLRYRDLCIAVTDRAAYEADLRDLFARAEIPAYFTGSADILRQPVLSALLCALRAAVRLEYDDVLRYLKSPLSPLDLDACDALERYANFWQVDRTVWLDAWTMHPAGFGAAWDDDARAQLEQLDLWRSVAMQPLTALRKGLHNSKNTDEMLRAVAEFLDAVGLRQTLQESAEERNLAGDAQAAQQLRQLYEVILSALEQMDLVLGDVTMQEDAFLQTLRMLLAQYQVGTIPACVDE
;
A
#
# COMPACT_ATOMS: atom_id res chain seq x y z
N TYR A 1 3.30 -11.74 -11.37
CA TYR A 1 3.49 -13.18 -11.19
C TYR A 1 3.13 -13.97 -12.45
N ARG A 2 1.89 -13.88 -12.97
CA ARG A 2 1.43 -14.63 -14.16
C ARG A 2 2.36 -14.45 -15.37
N ALA A 3 2.76 -13.22 -15.66
CA ALA A 3 3.68 -12.93 -16.76
C ALA A 3 5.04 -13.65 -16.60
N VAL A 4 5.59 -13.63 -15.40
CA VAL A 4 6.83 -14.36 -15.08
C VAL A 4 6.62 -15.87 -15.19
N TRP A 5 5.52 -16.39 -14.67
CA TRP A 5 5.20 -17.81 -14.71
C TRP A 5 5.11 -18.35 -16.15
N GLN A 6 4.55 -17.56 -17.07
CA GLN A 6 4.42 -17.96 -18.49
C GLN A 6 5.76 -18.13 -19.20
N VAL A 7 6.78 -17.35 -18.83
CA VAL A 7 8.09 -17.34 -19.49
C VAL A 7 9.23 -17.90 -18.65
N ARG A 8 8.95 -18.40 -17.45
CA ARG A 8 9.96 -18.83 -16.46
C ARG A 8 11.01 -19.81 -17.01
N GLU A 9 10.61 -20.72 -17.88
CA GLU A 9 11.50 -21.74 -18.47
C GLU A 9 12.50 -21.14 -19.47
N GLN A 10 12.22 -19.93 -19.97
CA GLN A 10 13.07 -19.21 -20.91
C GLN A 10 14.05 -18.27 -20.20
N LEU A 11 13.85 -18.04 -18.89
CA LEU A 11 14.73 -17.18 -18.10
C LEU A 11 15.99 -17.93 -17.67
N LYS A 12 17.14 -17.28 -17.81
CA LYS A 12 18.44 -17.77 -17.36
C LYS A 12 19.06 -16.89 -16.29
N CYS A 13 19.14 -15.58 -16.56
CA CYS A 13 19.68 -14.60 -15.62
C CYS A 13 18.78 -14.40 -14.40
N TYR A 14 17.46 -14.36 -14.62
CA TYR A 14 16.47 -14.13 -13.56
C TYR A 14 15.83 -15.42 -13.03
N ALA A 15 16.18 -16.60 -13.54
CA ALA A 15 15.56 -17.88 -13.17
C ALA A 15 15.49 -18.12 -11.65
N ALA A 16 16.59 -17.86 -10.92
CA ALA A 16 16.69 -18.12 -9.48
C ALA A 16 15.89 -17.14 -8.60
N VAL A 17 15.53 -15.97 -9.12
CA VAL A 17 14.86 -14.90 -8.36
C VAL A 17 13.48 -14.56 -8.87
N SER A 18 13.08 -15.12 -10.01
CA SER A 18 11.91 -14.74 -10.79
C SER A 18 10.58 -14.78 -10.03
N ILE A 19 10.45 -15.64 -9.02
CA ILE A 19 9.24 -15.78 -8.17
C ILE A 19 9.39 -15.13 -6.79
N ARG A 20 10.53 -14.49 -6.49
CA ARG A 20 10.73 -13.81 -5.20
C ARG A 20 9.90 -12.53 -5.14
N PRO A 21 9.23 -12.25 -4.00
CA PRO A 21 8.37 -11.07 -3.85
C PRO A 21 9.07 -9.76 -4.18
N GLU A 22 10.30 -9.59 -3.71
CA GLU A 22 11.08 -8.37 -3.89
C GLU A 22 11.40 -8.15 -5.37
N PHE A 23 11.72 -9.22 -6.09
CA PHE A 23 11.95 -9.15 -7.54
C PHE A 23 10.67 -8.80 -8.29
N LEU A 24 9.54 -9.42 -7.92
CA LEU A 24 8.24 -9.15 -8.56
C LEU A 24 7.79 -7.70 -8.34
N GLN A 25 8.02 -7.14 -7.14
CA GLN A 25 7.72 -5.73 -6.87
C GLN A 25 8.58 -4.78 -7.70
N GLN A 26 9.90 -5.02 -7.77
CA GLN A 26 10.79 -4.22 -8.59
C GLN A 26 10.47 -4.35 -10.08
N LEU A 27 10.14 -5.56 -10.52
CA LEU A 27 9.73 -5.80 -11.90
C LEU A 27 8.43 -5.07 -12.23
N ALA A 28 7.44 -5.09 -11.35
CA ALA A 28 6.18 -4.36 -11.54
C ALA A 28 6.42 -2.85 -11.68
N ALA A 29 7.19 -2.25 -10.76
CA ALA A 29 7.55 -0.84 -10.84
C ALA A 29 8.27 -0.49 -12.16
N MET A 30 9.20 -1.33 -12.59
CA MET A 30 9.91 -1.13 -13.86
C MET A 30 8.99 -1.28 -15.08
N MET A 31 7.99 -2.20 -15.04
CA MET A 31 7.01 -2.33 -16.11
C MET A 31 6.11 -1.08 -16.20
N GLU A 32 5.76 -0.49 -15.06
CA GLU A 32 5.02 0.78 -15.00
C GLU A 32 5.83 1.94 -15.58
N GLU A 33 7.13 2.02 -15.28
CA GLU A 33 8.03 3.02 -15.90
C GLU A 33 8.11 2.82 -17.42
N PHE A 34 8.28 1.59 -17.91
CA PHE A 34 8.33 1.30 -19.33
C PHE A 34 7.04 1.73 -20.05
N LEU A 35 5.89 1.47 -19.43
CA LEU A 35 4.60 1.91 -19.97
C LEU A 35 4.46 3.44 -19.95
N SER A 36 4.85 4.07 -18.84
CA SER A 36 4.73 5.53 -18.68
C SER A 36 5.60 6.29 -19.70
N ASP A 37 6.76 5.72 -20.04
CA ASP A 37 7.70 6.29 -21.01
C ASP A 37 7.44 5.84 -22.46
N ASP A 38 6.35 5.09 -22.70
CA ASP A 38 6.00 4.51 -24.01
C ASP A 38 7.15 3.66 -24.60
N LEU A 39 7.90 2.98 -23.73
CA LEU A 39 9.01 2.12 -24.10
C LEU A 39 8.48 0.78 -24.58
N THR A 40 8.97 0.31 -25.72
CA THR A 40 8.55 -0.98 -26.30
C THR A 40 9.59 -2.08 -26.05
N ALA A 41 9.17 -3.34 -26.09
CA ALA A 41 10.08 -4.47 -25.99
C ALA A 41 11.13 -4.49 -27.12
N ASP A 42 10.79 -3.96 -28.30
CA ASP A 42 11.74 -3.86 -29.43
C ASP A 42 12.87 -2.88 -29.14
N VAL A 43 12.62 -1.80 -28.41
CA VAL A 43 13.66 -0.86 -27.95
C VAL A 43 14.63 -1.56 -27.01
N LEU A 44 14.12 -2.37 -26.06
CA LEU A 44 14.95 -3.16 -25.16
C LEU A 44 15.82 -4.18 -25.93
N ARG A 45 15.26 -4.86 -26.93
CA ARG A 45 16.03 -5.77 -27.79
C ARG A 45 17.05 -5.04 -28.65
N ALA A 46 16.71 -3.86 -29.16
CA ALA A 46 17.67 -3.06 -29.90
C ALA A 46 18.84 -2.61 -29.02
N ALA A 47 18.57 -2.22 -27.78
CA ALA A 47 19.59 -1.93 -26.78
C ALA A 47 20.43 -3.17 -26.44
N ALA A 48 19.82 -4.36 -26.30
CA ALA A 48 20.51 -5.61 -26.03
C ALA A 48 21.55 -5.94 -27.13
N LYS A 49 21.20 -5.72 -28.40
CA LYS A 49 22.11 -5.94 -29.55
C LYS A 49 23.34 -5.05 -29.53
N GLN A 50 23.29 -3.91 -28.85
CA GLN A 50 24.41 -2.99 -28.71
C GLN A 50 25.31 -3.32 -27.51
N GLN A 51 24.91 -4.27 -26.66
CA GLN A 51 25.63 -4.70 -25.47
C GLN A 51 26.22 -6.10 -25.65
N GLN A 52 27.08 -6.51 -24.72
CA GLN A 52 27.70 -7.83 -24.72
C GLN A 52 27.58 -8.51 -23.34
N GLY A 53 27.73 -9.83 -23.35
CA GLY A 53 27.77 -10.62 -22.12
C GLY A 53 26.43 -10.66 -21.36
N GLN A 54 26.51 -10.74 -20.04
CA GLN A 54 25.35 -10.93 -19.17
C GLN A 54 24.35 -9.77 -19.22
N PHE A 55 24.81 -8.55 -19.49
CA PHE A 55 23.92 -7.39 -19.57
C PHE A 55 23.02 -7.43 -20.79
N ALA A 56 23.55 -7.84 -21.95
CA ALA A 56 22.73 -8.08 -23.15
C ALA A 56 21.64 -9.13 -22.87
N GLN A 57 22.01 -10.23 -22.23
CA GLN A 57 21.05 -11.30 -21.88
C GLN A 57 19.97 -10.81 -20.91
N LYS A 58 20.32 -9.99 -19.90
CA LYS A 58 19.34 -9.38 -18.98
C LYS A 58 18.33 -8.50 -19.72
N LEU A 59 18.77 -7.70 -20.69
CA LEU A 59 17.87 -6.86 -21.49
C LEU A 59 16.94 -7.68 -22.38
N GLU A 60 17.41 -8.78 -22.97
CA GLU A 60 16.56 -9.72 -23.73
C GLU A 60 15.50 -10.38 -22.82
N GLU A 61 15.88 -10.82 -21.62
CA GLU A 61 14.94 -11.41 -20.68
C GLU A 61 13.93 -10.38 -20.14
N LEU A 62 14.34 -9.12 -19.94
CA LEU A 62 13.42 -8.03 -19.61
C LEU A 62 12.44 -7.73 -20.75
N ALA A 63 12.89 -7.73 -21.99
CA ALA A 63 12.01 -7.59 -23.15
C ALA A 63 10.97 -8.72 -23.21
N LEU A 64 11.39 -9.96 -22.96
CA LEU A 64 10.51 -11.13 -22.91
C LEU A 64 9.47 -11.02 -21.76
N LEU A 65 9.91 -10.63 -20.56
CA LEU A 65 9.04 -10.41 -19.41
C LEU A 65 8.03 -9.29 -19.69
N TYR A 66 8.47 -8.21 -20.33
CA TYR A 66 7.61 -7.10 -20.68
C TYR A 66 6.54 -7.46 -21.72
N GLU A 67 6.88 -8.23 -22.73
CA GLU A 67 5.91 -8.75 -23.71
C GLU A 67 4.89 -9.68 -23.05
N SER A 68 5.35 -10.58 -22.18
CA SER A 68 4.45 -11.44 -21.40
C SER A 68 3.51 -10.63 -20.51
N TYR A 69 4.02 -9.59 -19.84
CA TYR A 69 3.22 -8.68 -19.04
C TYR A 69 2.14 -7.97 -19.88
N LEU A 70 2.52 -7.40 -21.01
CA LEU A 70 1.58 -6.76 -21.93
C LEU A 70 0.52 -7.72 -22.45
N SER A 71 0.90 -8.99 -22.71
CA SER A 71 -0.04 -10.03 -23.14
C SER A 71 -1.08 -10.35 -22.07
N VAL A 72 -0.67 -10.43 -20.80
CA VAL A 72 -1.56 -10.62 -19.66
C VAL A 72 -2.49 -9.42 -19.50
N CYS A 73 -1.98 -8.18 -19.60
CA CYS A 73 -2.74 -6.95 -19.45
C CYS A 73 -3.78 -6.74 -20.57
N LYS A 74 -3.49 -7.17 -21.81
CA LYS A 74 -4.45 -7.07 -22.93
C LYS A 74 -5.79 -7.75 -22.66
N GLY A 75 -5.80 -8.80 -21.85
CA GLY A 75 -7.01 -9.50 -21.40
C GLY A 75 -7.71 -8.83 -20.21
N SER A 76 -7.07 -7.93 -19.51
CA SER A 76 -7.58 -7.28 -18.29
C SER A 76 -8.04 -5.85 -18.58
N ARG A 77 -9.29 -5.53 -18.19
CA ARG A 77 -9.80 -4.14 -18.23
C ARG A 77 -9.35 -3.29 -17.03
N SER A 78 -8.52 -3.85 -16.16
CA SER A 78 -8.31 -3.33 -14.79
C SER A 78 -7.02 -2.54 -14.58
N ASP A 79 -6.04 -2.61 -15.48
CA ASP A 79 -4.75 -1.92 -15.30
C ASP A 79 -4.91 -0.39 -15.50
N PRO A 80 -4.61 0.43 -14.48
CA PRO A 80 -4.71 1.90 -14.56
C PRO A 80 -3.86 2.51 -15.66
N VAL A 81 -2.64 2.01 -15.89
CA VAL A 81 -1.71 2.54 -16.90
C VAL A 81 -2.23 2.25 -18.31
N MET A 82 -2.74 1.04 -18.54
CA MET A 82 -3.35 0.68 -19.82
C MET A 82 -4.64 1.47 -20.12
N ARG A 83 -5.31 2.02 -19.08
CA ARG A 83 -6.49 2.87 -19.28
C ARG A 83 -6.14 4.17 -20.00
N LEU A 84 -4.98 4.78 -19.70
CA LEU A 84 -4.55 6.02 -20.38
C LEU A 84 -4.26 5.76 -21.86
N SER A 85 -3.55 4.70 -22.20
CA SER A 85 -3.29 4.32 -23.60
C SER A 85 -4.60 4.06 -24.35
N ARG A 86 -5.52 3.33 -23.73
CA ARG A 86 -6.82 3.04 -24.32
C ARG A 86 -7.68 4.30 -24.48
N LEU A 87 -7.65 5.20 -23.49
CA LEU A 87 -8.35 6.48 -23.56
C LEU A 87 -7.80 7.32 -24.72
N ALA A 88 -6.48 7.42 -24.87
CA ALA A 88 -5.84 8.12 -25.96
C ALA A 88 -6.23 7.54 -27.34
N GLU A 89 -6.37 6.21 -27.42
CA GLU A 89 -6.82 5.53 -28.64
C GLU A 89 -8.30 5.82 -28.96
N LEU A 90 -9.18 5.73 -27.97
CA LEU A 90 -10.61 6.05 -28.13
C LEU A 90 -10.82 7.52 -28.54
N LEU A 91 -10.12 8.44 -27.88
CA LEU A 91 -10.21 9.87 -28.23
C LEU A 91 -9.70 10.18 -29.63
N ARG A 92 -8.75 9.39 -30.17
CA ARG A 92 -8.32 9.54 -31.58
C ARG A 92 -9.38 9.07 -32.59
N GLN A 93 -10.20 8.11 -32.19
CA GLN A 93 -11.23 7.53 -33.06
C GLN A 93 -12.55 8.30 -33.02
N GLU A 94 -12.82 9.03 -31.94
CA GLU A 94 -14.05 9.77 -31.72
C GLU A 94 -13.77 11.25 -31.49
N ASP A 95 -14.63 12.12 -32.03
CA ASP A 95 -14.56 13.58 -31.83
C ASP A 95 -15.10 14.04 -30.47
N TYR A 96 -14.83 13.25 -29.43
CA TYR A 96 -15.34 13.53 -28.08
C TYR A 96 -14.92 14.88 -27.53
N ALA A 97 -13.70 15.33 -27.88
CA ALA A 97 -13.13 16.57 -27.37
C ALA A 97 -13.54 17.82 -28.18
N ALA A 98 -14.17 17.68 -29.36
CA ALA A 98 -14.31 18.73 -30.38
C ALA A 98 -15.00 20.03 -29.90
N GLU A 99 -15.90 19.97 -28.93
CA GLU A 99 -16.61 21.15 -28.43
C GLU A 99 -16.38 21.41 -26.93
N ARG A 100 -15.37 20.78 -26.35
CA ARG A 100 -15.14 20.78 -24.90
C ARG A 100 -13.97 21.67 -24.52
N LEU A 101 -14.07 22.26 -23.34
CA LEU A 101 -13.01 22.96 -22.65
C LEU A 101 -12.35 22.01 -21.67
N PHE A 102 -11.02 21.97 -21.66
CA PHE A 102 -10.24 21.12 -20.76
C PHE A 102 -9.38 21.97 -19.84
N TYR A 103 -9.40 21.66 -18.56
CA TYR A 103 -8.57 22.29 -17.53
C TYR A 103 -7.69 21.24 -16.89
N LEU A 104 -6.36 21.42 -16.99
CA LEU A 104 -5.37 20.54 -16.41
C LEU A 104 -4.63 21.32 -15.32
N ASP A 105 -4.80 20.92 -14.07
CA ASP A 105 -4.19 21.56 -12.91
C ASP A 105 -3.47 20.54 -12.02
N GLY A 106 -2.45 20.99 -11.28
CA GLY A 106 -1.69 20.16 -10.34
C GLY A 106 -0.50 19.43 -10.97
N PHE A 107 -0.22 19.61 -12.25
CA PHE A 107 0.90 18.98 -12.93
C PHE A 107 2.18 19.83 -12.85
N SER A 108 3.33 19.17 -12.67
CA SER A 108 4.66 19.77 -12.86
C SER A 108 5.29 19.34 -14.18
N ASP A 109 5.01 18.12 -14.59
CA ASP A 109 5.40 17.47 -15.84
C ASP A 109 4.32 16.46 -16.27
N PHE A 110 4.55 15.86 -17.40
CA PHE A 110 3.68 14.82 -17.96
C PHE A 110 4.53 13.64 -18.42
N THR A 111 4.05 12.44 -18.16
CA THR A 111 4.61 11.21 -18.75
C THR A 111 4.40 11.19 -20.27
N ALA A 112 5.07 10.29 -20.98
CA ALA A 112 4.93 10.18 -22.43
C ALA A 112 3.48 9.86 -22.83
N LEU A 113 2.78 8.99 -22.10
CA LEU A 113 1.37 8.68 -22.36
C LEU A 113 0.43 9.85 -22.07
N GLU A 114 0.67 10.60 -21.01
CA GLU A 114 -0.09 11.81 -20.70
C GLU A 114 0.13 12.89 -21.77
N LEU A 115 1.35 13.04 -22.29
CA LEU A 115 1.63 13.93 -23.41
C LEU A 115 0.89 13.53 -24.68
N GLN A 116 0.76 12.22 -24.98
CA GLN A 116 -0.06 11.75 -26.11
C GLN A 116 -1.53 12.10 -25.94
N LEU A 117 -2.05 12.01 -24.69
CA LEU A 117 -3.40 12.44 -24.38
C LEU A 117 -3.56 13.94 -24.56
N VAL A 118 -2.66 14.75 -23.99
CA VAL A 118 -2.66 16.20 -24.14
C VAL A 118 -2.56 16.61 -25.61
N GLU A 119 -1.73 15.94 -26.40
CA GLU A 119 -1.63 16.17 -27.86
C GLU A 119 -2.97 15.94 -28.57
N THR A 120 -3.67 14.87 -28.19
CA THR A 120 -5.00 14.56 -28.74
C THR A 120 -6.01 15.64 -28.36
N LEU A 121 -6.01 16.09 -27.09
CA LEU A 121 -6.88 17.16 -26.62
C LEU A 121 -6.59 18.51 -27.33
N LEU A 122 -5.32 18.84 -27.54
CA LEU A 122 -4.91 20.06 -28.28
C LEU A 122 -5.38 20.04 -29.74
N ARG A 123 -5.43 18.85 -30.36
CA ARG A 123 -5.88 18.72 -31.75
C ARG A 123 -7.39 18.78 -31.93
N GLN A 124 -8.14 18.27 -30.99
CA GLN A 124 -9.59 18.09 -31.08
C GLN A 124 -10.36 19.09 -30.22
N GLY A 125 -9.81 19.48 -29.09
CA GLY A 125 -10.48 20.32 -28.11
C GLY A 125 -10.69 21.74 -28.60
N ARG A 126 -11.77 22.36 -28.13
CA ARG A 126 -12.04 23.77 -28.39
C ARG A 126 -11.03 24.68 -27.71
N GLU A 127 -10.67 24.35 -26.46
CA GLU A 127 -9.68 25.07 -25.66
C GLU A 127 -9.10 24.13 -24.61
N VAL A 128 -7.80 24.22 -24.38
CA VAL A 128 -7.10 23.47 -23.33
C VAL A 128 -6.30 24.45 -22.48
N GLN A 129 -6.65 24.57 -21.20
CA GLN A 129 -5.94 25.39 -20.24
C GLN A 129 -5.11 24.51 -19.32
N ILE A 130 -3.82 24.80 -19.20
CA ILE A 130 -2.87 24.02 -18.40
C ILE A 130 -2.20 24.94 -17.39
N ALA A 131 -2.41 24.67 -16.09
CA ALA A 131 -1.76 25.38 -15.01
C ALA A 131 -0.43 24.71 -14.64
N LEU A 132 0.67 25.47 -14.73
CA LEU A 132 2.01 25.00 -14.36
C LEU A 132 2.58 25.88 -13.25
N ARG A 133 3.21 25.25 -12.25
CA ARG A 133 3.91 25.96 -11.17
C ARG A 133 5.31 26.37 -11.62
N THR A 134 5.41 27.55 -12.22
CA THR A 134 6.68 28.09 -12.66
C THR A 134 6.76 29.58 -12.34
N ASP A 135 7.92 30.17 -12.54
CA ASP A 135 8.09 31.61 -12.51
C ASP A 135 8.95 32.10 -13.73
N ARG A 136 9.09 33.39 -13.86
CA ARG A 136 9.92 33.95 -14.93
C ARG A 136 11.42 33.90 -14.62
N SER A 137 11.80 33.53 -13.38
CA SER A 137 13.19 33.31 -13.00
C SER A 137 13.63 31.93 -13.52
N GLN A 138 14.87 31.80 -13.90
CA GLN A 138 15.41 30.49 -14.34
C GLN A 138 15.92 29.67 -13.16
N ARG A 139 15.25 29.73 -11.98
CA ARG A 139 15.64 28.99 -10.80
C ARG A 139 15.52 27.50 -11.04
N ALA A 140 16.49 26.73 -10.52
CA ALA A 140 16.58 25.29 -10.71
C ALA A 140 15.31 24.54 -10.22
N ILE A 141 14.64 25.05 -9.19
CA ILE A 141 13.40 24.49 -8.64
C ILE A 141 12.25 24.43 -9.66
N PHE A 142 12.23 25.34 -10.65
CA PHE A 142 11.20 25.38 -11.69
C PHE A 142 11.65 24.76 -13.03
N ARG A 143 12.81 24.11 -13.04
CA ARG A 143 13.38 23.55 -14.27
C ARG A 143 12.42 22.57 -14.95
N THR A 144 11.83 21.64 -14.21
CA THR A 144 10.89 20.65 -14.72
C THR A 144 9.70 21.33 -15.40
N ALA A 145 8.97 22.20 -14.69
CA ALA A 145 7.83 22.91 -15.25
C ALA A 145 8.21 23.81 -16.45
N SER A 146 9.41 24.40 -16.46
CA SER A 146 9.90 25.20 -17.59
C SER A 146 10.24 24.34 -18.82
N VAL A 147 10.70 23.10 -18.62
CA VAL A 147 10.88 22.11 -19.71
C VAL A 147 9.52 21.70 -20.24
N THR A 148 8.59 21.36 -19.38
CA THR A 148 7.21 21.00 -19.73
C THR A 148 6.52 22.08 -20.54
N LEU A 149 6.61 23.34 -20.12
CA LEU A 149 6.05 24.46 -20.88
C LEU A 149 6.61 24.52 -22.32
N ARG A 150 7.93 24.33 -22.47
CA ARG A 150 8.56 24.31 -23.81
C ARG A 150 8.11 23.14 -24.67
N VAL A 151 7.90 21.95 -24.04
CA VAL A 151 7.40 20.77 -24.73
C VAL A 151 5.96 21.03 -25.23
N LEU A 152 5.10 21.57 -24.37
CA LEU A 152 3.71 21.90 -24.72
C LEU A 152 3.65 22.97 -25.84
N GLN A 153 4.46 24.00 -25.76
CA GLN A 153 4.54 25.03 -26.81
C GLN A 153 5.01 24.46 -28.16
N LYS A 154 6.00 23.56 -28.15
CA LYS A 154 6.45 22.88 -29.37
C LYS A 154 5.37 21.96 -29.93
N MET A 155 4.65 21.28 -29.08
CA MET A 155 3.54 20.41 -29.46
C MET A 155 2.39 21.21 -30.09
N ALA A 156 1.98 22.32 -29.49
CA ALA A 156 0.97 23.23 -30.04
C ALA A 156 1.39 23.82 -31.39
N ALA A 157 2.66 24.26 -31.50
CA ALA A 157 3.21 24.77 -32.75
C ALA A 157 3.22 23.72 -33.88
N ARG A 158 3.49 22.46 -33.58
CA ARG A 158 3.44 21.35 -34.53
C ARG A 158 2.05 21.16 -35.16
N TRP A 159 1.03 21.49 -34.40
CA TRP A 159 -0.37 21.36 -34.85
C TRP A 159 -1.04 22.69 -35.19
N ASN A 160 -0.25 23.78 -35.28
CA ASN A 160 -0.74 25.16 -35.54
C ASN A 160 -1.83 25.63 -34.54
N VAL A 161 -1.74 25.17 -33.28
CA VAL A 161 -2.64 25.60 -32.21
C VAL A 161 -2.07 26.89 -31.60
N PRO A 162 -2.83 28.00 -31.56
CA PRO A 162 -2.37 29.23 -30.94
C PRO A 162 -2.17 29.04 -29.43
N VAL A 163 -1.08 29.61 -28.88
CA VAL A 163 -0.77 29.51 -27.46
C VAL A 163 -0.70 30.88 -26.86
N GLU A 164 -1.44 31.10 -25.81
CA GLU A 164 -1.32 32.23 -24.91
C GLU A 164 -0.72 31.82 -23.58
N VAL A 165 0.24 32.57 -23.07
CA VAL A 165 0.86 32.29 -21.77
C VAL A 165 0.55 33.42 -20.82
N GLU A 166 -0.35 33.19 -19.90
CA GLU A 166 -0.67 34.11 -18.82
C GLU A 166 0.18 33.78 -17.57
N THR A 167 0.69 34.81 -16.92
CA THR A 167 1.39 34.69 -15.64
C THR A 167 0.49 35.21 -14.54
N LEU A 168 -0.01 34.31 -13.71
CA LEU A 168 -0.84 34.68 -12.56
C LEU A 168 0.03 35.40 -11.52
N GLY A 169 -0.51 36.48 -10.95
CA GLY A 169 0.17 37.27 -9.93
C GLY A 169 0.32 36.52 -8.61
N ALA A 170 1.19 36.99 -7.74
CA ALA A 170 1.35 36.46 -6.41
C ALA A 170 0.04 36.60 -5.58
N CYS A 171 -0.30 35.57 -4.81
CA CYS A 171 -1.46 35.63 -3.95
C CYS A 171 -1.34 36.76 -2.91
N ALA A 172 -2.29 37.69 -2.94
CA ALA A 172 -2.30 38.87 -2.04
C ALA A 172 -2.54 38.51 -0.55
N ALA A 173 -3.07 37.31 -0.28
CA ALA A 173 -3.43 36.86 1.09
C ALA A 173 -2.22 36.46 1.96
N ARG A 174 -0.98 36.47 1.44
CA ARG A 174 0.22 36.07 2.19
C ARG A 174 0.87 37.28 2.87
N SER A 175 1.43 37.07 4.06
CA SER A 175 2.21 38.10 4.76
C SER A 175 3.42 38.53 3.90
N GLU A 176 3.91 39.76 4.14
CA GLU A 176 5.08 40.28 3.43
C GLU A 176 6.31 39.41 3.66
N ALA A 177 6.53 38.93 4.84
CA ALA A 177 7.59 37.98 5.18
C ALA A 177 7.49 36.68 4.36
N MET A 178 6.28 36.12 4.23
CA MET A 178 6.07 34.90 3.44
C MET A 178 6.32 35.17 1.93
N ARG A 179 5.88 36.31 1.43
CA ARG A 179 6.16 36.70 0.02
C ARG A 179 7.66 36.87 -0.22
N HIS A 180 8.35 37.54 0.72
CA HIS A 180 9.80 37.67 0.66
C HIS A 180 10.51 36.34 0.65
N ALA A 181 10.18 35.43 1.59
CA ALA A 181 10.75 34.08 1.67
C ALA A 181 10.53 33.30 0.38
N LEU A 182 9.30 33.26 -0.15
CA LEU A 182 8.99 32.55 -1.39
C LEU A 182 9.69 33.12 -2.62
N SER A 183 9.81 34.42 -2.69
CA SER A 183 10.48 35.09 -3.83
C SER A 183 12.00 34.85 -3.84
N ASN A 184 12.59 34.60 -2.67
CA ASN A 184 14.03 34.43 -2.52
C ASN A 184 14.45 32.98 -2.16
N LEU A 185 13.51 32.07 -2.05
CA LEU A 185 13.80 30.66 -1.75
C LEU A 185 14.73 30.06 -2.82
N PHE A 186 15.79 29.38 -2.37
CA PHE A 186 16.85 28.83 -3.24
C PHE A 186 17.62 29.87 -4.09
N THR A 187 17.66 31.14 -3.66
CA THR A 187 18.50 32.17 -4.26
C THR A 187 19.79 32.29 -3.46
N ALA A 188 20.95 32.19 -4.12
CA ALA A 188 22.24 32.19 -3.44
C ALA A 188 22.55 33.50 -2.69
N ALA A 189 22.03 34.62 -3.15
CA ALA A 189 22.21 35.93 -2.54
C ALA A 189 20.84 36.56 -2.24
N ALA A 190 20.06 35.90 -1.37
CA ALA A 190 18.78 36.41 -0.94
C ALA A 190 18.98 37.68 -0.09
N PRO A 191 18.21 38.76 -0.33
CA PRO A 191 18.27 39.96 0.50
C PRO A 191 17.71 39.61 1.91
N GLU A 192 18.28 40.25 2.93
CA GLU A 192 17.81 40.11 4.30
C GLU A 192 16.40 40.73 4.48
N PHE A 193 15.57 40.05 5.25
CA PHE A 193 14.27 40.57 5.68
C PHE A 193 14.39 41.12 7.09
N SER A 194 14.35 42.42 7.27
CA SER A 194 14.66 43.10 8.52
C SER A 194 13.46 43.29 9.45
N GLN A 195 12.25 42.94 9.01
CA GLN A 195 11.05 43.08 9.86
C GLN A 195 10.73 41.77 10.61
N PRO A 196 9.97 41.80 11.73
CA PRO A 196 9.50 40.62 12.42
C PRO A 196 8.70 39.72 11.45
N CYS A 197 9.18 38.50 11.23
CA CYS A 197 8.63 37.66 10.17
C CYS A 197 7.57 36.64 10.66
N GLY A 198 7.43 36.45 11.98
CA GLY A 198 6.53 35.41 12.52
C GLY A 198 6.99 33.95 12.20
N MET A 199 8.16 33.78 11.58
CA MET A 199 8.75 32.47 11.33
C MET A 199 9.73 32.12 12.45
N THR A 200 9.66 30.85 12.91
CA THR A 200 10.57 30.32 13.92
C THR A 200 11.24 29.07 13.39
N LEU A 201 12.51 28.90 13.70
CA LEU A 201 13.25 27.68 13.45
C LEU A 201 13.44 26.95 14.78
N HIS A 202 13.06 25.68 14.82
CA HIS A 202 13.30 24.80 15.95
C HIS A 202 14.11 23.60 15.50
N THR A 203 15.11 23.21 16.29
CA THR A 203 15.91 22.02 16.08
C THR A 203 15.60 21.01 17.17
N ALA A 204 15.47 19.76 16.82
CA ALA A 204 15.23 18.65 17.76
C ALA A 204 16.20 17.50 17.45
N ASP A 205 16.68 16.83 18.48
CA ASP A 205 17.65 15.75 18.32
C ASP A 205 17.05 14.45 17.77
N THR A 206 15.73 14.29 17.93
CA THR A 206 14.99 13.10 17.45
C THR A 206 13.62 13.49 16.85
N PRO A 207 13.08 12.65 15.93
CA PRO A 207 11.72 12.83 15.42
C PRO A 207 10.66 12.93 16.53
N ALA A 208 10.77 12.10 17.58
CA ALA A 208 9.84 12.13 18.73
C ALA A 208 9.86 13.48 19.46
N LEU A 209 11.03 14.10 19.67
CA LEU A 209 11.12 15.44 20.26
C LEU A 209 10.56 16.53 19.35
N ALA A 210 10.75 16.40 18.03
CA ALA A 210 10.13 17.29 17.07
C ALA A 210 8.59 17.20 17.11
N CYS A 211 8.03 15.99 17.20
CA CYS A 211 6.60 15.74 17.37
C CYS A 211 6.06 16.33 18.68
N ALA A 212 6.78 16.15 19.80
CA ALA A 212 6.40 16.71 21.08
C ALA A 212 6.39 18.25 21.06
N TRP A 213 7.38 18.86 20.41
CA TRP A 213 7.39 20.29 20.20
C TRP A 213 6.21 20.76 19.34
N ALA A 214 5.91 20.05 18.25
CA ALA A 214 4.79 20.36 17.37
C ALA A 214 3.45 20.32 18.13
N ALA A 215 3.21 19.26 18.92
CA ALA A 215 2.00 19.13 19.74
C ALA A 215 1.86 20.28 20.74
N ARG A 216 2.96 20.66 21.44
CA ARG A 216 2.97 21.82 22.33
C ARG A 216 2.67 23.10 21.55
N ARG A 217 3.27 23.29 20.38
CA ARG A 217 3.07 24.49 19.57
C ARG A 217 1.63 24.63 19.07
N VAL A 218 1.01 23.52 18.66
CA VAL A 218 -0.42 23.49 18.30
C VAL A 218 -1.28 23.99 19.48
N ARG A 219 -1.04 23.50 20.70
CA ARG A 219 -1.78 23.95 21.89
C ARG A 219 -1.57 25.45 22.20
N GLU A 220 -0.33 25.93 22.11
CA GLU A 220 -0.03 27.36 22.30
C GLU A 220 -0.81 28.24 21.31
N LEU A 221 -0.83 27.82 20.03
CA LEU A 221 -1.52 28.53 18.97
C LEU A 221 -3.04 28.51 19.13
N THR A 222 -3.62 27.40 19.53
CA THR A 222 -5.07 27.30 19.79
C THR A 222 -5.48 28.08 21.02
N GLN A 223 -4.65 28.12 22.07
CA GLN A 223 -4.86 29.00 23.22
C GLN A 223 -4.78 30.50 22.85
N SER A 224 -4.05 30.85 21.80
CA SER A 224 -4.00 32.22 21.26
C SER A 224 -5.18 32.57 20.37
N GLY A 225 -6.12 31.66 20.14
CA GLY A 225 -7.38 31.88 19.40
C GLY A 225 -7.44 31.31 18.01
N LEU A 226 -6.42 30.56 17.54
CA LEU A 226 -6.48 29.79 16.29
C LEU A 226 -7.31 28.52 16.48
N ARG A 227 -7.97 28.06 15.43
CA ARG A 227 -8.69 26.78 15.46
C ARG A 227 -7.78 25.68 14.94
N TYR A 228 -8.01 24.43 15.33
CA TYR A 228 -7.24 23.27 14.85
C TYR A 228 -7.22 23.21 13.33
N ARG A 229 -8.35 23.42 12.65
CA ARG A 229 -8.47 23.43 11.19
C ARG A 229 -7.66 24.54 10.47
N ASP A 230 -7.21 25.56 11.19
CA ASP A 230 -6.38 26.63 10.65
C ASP A 230 -4.88 26.26 10.67
N LEU A 231 -4.52 25.11 11.26
CA LEU A 231 -3.16 24.64 11.46
C LEU A 231 -2.86 23.44 10.52
N CYS A 232 -1.69 23.44 9.94
CA CYS A 232 -1.21 22.36 9.08
C CYS A 232 0.22 21.98 9.45
N ILE A 233 0.48 20.68 9.59
CA ILE A 233 1.82 20.12 9.78
C ILE A 233 2.21 19.36 8.52
N ALA A 234 3.28 19.79 7.85
CA ALA A 234 3.84 19.10 6.70
C ALA A 234 5.11 18.36 7.09
N VAL A 235 5.21 17.09 6.73
CA VAL A 235 6.36 16.23 6.98
C VAL A 235 6.93 15.72 5.66
N THR A 236 8.25 15.58 5.59
CA THR A 236 8.94 15.03 4.40
C THR A 236 9.00 13.50 4.43
N ASP A 237 9.04 12.91 5.61
CA ASP A 237 9.04 11.46 5.83
C ASP A 237 7.90 11.07 6.77
N ARG A 238 6.81 10.61 6.16
CA ARG A 238 5.63 10.20 6.92
C ARG A 238 5.92 9.02 7.86
N ALA A 239 6.72 8.05 7.43
CA ALA A 239 6.99 6.86 8.21
C ALA A 239 7.73 7.16 9.52
N ALA A 240 8.60 8.18 9.50
CA ALA A 240 9.38 8.59 10.67
C ALA A 240 8.57 9.40 11.71
N TYR A 241 7.48 10.06 11.30
CA TYR A 241 6.77 11.02 12.17
C TYR A 241 5.34 10.64 12.53
N GLU A 242 4.63 9.89 11.67
CA GLU A 242 3.18 9.71 11.82
C GLU A 242 2.80 8.96 13.11
N ALA A 243 3.53 7.92 13.48
CA ALA A 243 3.22 7.12 14.66
C ALA A 243 3.32 7.95 15.95
N ASP A 244 4.41 8.72 16.09
CA ASP A 244 4.65 9.58 17.23
C ASP A 244 3.65 10.73 17.30
N LEU A 245 3.32 11.35 16.15
CA LEU A 245 2.32 12.41 16.10
C LEU A 245 0.92 11.90 16.51
N ARG A 246 0.50 10.74 16.01
CA ARG A 246 -0.79 10.14 16.36
C ARG A 246 -0.90 9.86 17.87
N ASP A 247 0.12 9.22 18.44
CA ASP A 247 0.14 8.91 19.87
C ASP A 247 0.14 10.18 20.75
N LEU A 248 1.00 11.14 20.42
CA LEU A 248 1.08 12.40 21.16
C LEU A 248 -0.19 13.25 21.04
N PHE A 249 -0.79 13.30 19.86
CA PHE A 249 -2.02 14.07 19.64
C PHE A 249 -3.21 13.40 20.34
N ALA A 250 -3.30 12.07 20.32
CA ALA A 250 -4.32 11.34 21.07
C ALA A 250 -4.20 11.58 22.59
N ARG A 251 -2.98 11.48 23.15
CA ARG A 251 -2.72 11.78 24.57
C ARG A 251 -2.96 13.24 24.95
N ALA A 252 -2.73 14.14 24.01
CA ALA A 252 -2.95 15.56 24.22
C ALA A 252 -4.37 16.02 23.88
N GLU A 253 -5.26 15.11 23.46
CA GLU A 253 -6.63 15.42 23.01
C GLU A 253 -6.65 16.49 21.89
N ILE A 254 -5.68 16.44 20.99
CA ILE A 254 -5.60 17.32 19.83
C ILE A 254 -6.27 16.60 18.64
N PRO A 255 -7.43 17.10 18.15
CA PRO A 255 -8.04 16.55 16.96
C PRO A 255 -7.16 16.83 15.73
N ALA A 256 -6.89 15.81 14.93
CA ALA A 256 -6.06 15.95 13.74
C ALA A 256 -6.44 14.95 12.66
N TYR A 257 -6.49 15.43 11.43
CA TYR A 257 -6.62 14.58 10.25
C TYR A 257 -5.25 14.27 9.65
N PHE A 258 -4.94 13.01 9.50
CA PHE A 258 -3.71 12.53 8.85
C PHE A 258 -4.01 12.14 7.42
N THR A 259 -3.46 12.89 6.47
CA THR A 259 -3.62 12.58 5.04
C THR A 259 -2.92 11.28 4.67
N GLY A 260 -3.55 10.51 3.79
CA GLY A 260 -3.01 9.25 3.27
C GLY A 260 -3.74 8.02 3.80
N SER A 261 -3.42 6.87 3.21
CA SER A 261 -4.04 5.61 3.57
C SER A 261 -3.25 4.90 4.66
N ALA A 262 -3.96 4.26 5.57
CA ALA A 262 -3.35 3.35 6.52
C ALA A 262 -2.91 2.06 5.80
N ASP A 263 -1.72 1.56 6.13
CA ASP A 263 -1.28 0.23 5.73
C ASP A 263 -2.23 -0.81 6.34
N ILE A 264 -3.02 -1.45 5.49
CA ILE A 264 -4.03 -2.41 5.96
C ILE A 264 -3.41 -3.63 6.63
N LEU A 265 -2.16 -3.98 6.31
CA LEU A 265 -1.46 -5.10 6.93
C LEU A 265 -1.18 -4.88 8.42
N ARG A 266 -1.24 -3.63 8.89
CA ARG A 266 -1.12 -3.29 10.32
C ARG A 266 -2.43 -3.45 11.09
N GLN A 267 -3.55 -3.68 10.41
CA GLN A 267 -4.82 -3.95 11.08
C GLN A 267 -4.72 -5.28 11.85
N PRO A 268 -5.08 -5.31 13.16
CA PRO A 268 -4.89 -6.49 14.00
C PRO A 268 -5.53 -7.75 13.43
N VAL A 269 -6.74 -7.63 12.87
CA VAL A 269 -7.47 -8.76 12.30
C VAL A 269 -6.78 -9.30 11.03
N LEU A 270 -6.25 -8.42 10.16
CA LEU A 270 -5.53 -8.86 8.98
C LEU A 270 -4.16 -9.47 9.33
N SER A 271 -3.48 -8.90 10.32
CA SER A 271 -2.26 -9.50 10.86
C SER A 271 -2.54 -10.89 11.44
N ALA A 272 -3.64 -11.08 12.17
CA ALA A 272 -4.08 -12.37 12.68
C ALA A 272 -4.39 -13.37 11.56
N LEU A 273 -5.09 -12.94 10.51
CA LEU A 273 -5.36 -13.75 9.33
C LEU A 273 -4.06 -14.24 8.68
N LEU A 274 -3.11 -13.34 8.42
CA LEU A 274 -1.82 -13.72 7.83
C LEU A 274 -1.01 -14.64 8.75
N CYS A 275 -1.11 -14.49 10.08
CA CYS A 275 -0.50 -15.42 11.02
C CYS A 275 -1.17 -16.80 10.98
N ALA A 276 -2.52 -16.85 10.93
CA ALA A 276 -3.26 -18.10 10.80
C ALA A 276 -2.91 -18.86 9.51
N LEU A 277 -2.81 -18.16 8.39
CA LEU A 277 -2.39 -18.73 7.10
C LEU A 277 -0.97 -19.33 7.18
N ARG A 278 -0.02 -18.62 7.80
CA ARG A 278 1.33 -19.15 8.02
C ARG A 278 1.33 -20.33 9.00
N ALA A 279 0.56 -20.22 10.09
CA ALA A 279 0.40 -21.31 11.05
C ALA A 279 -0.13 -22.58 10.38
N ALA A 280 -1.11 -22.46 9.47
CA ALA A 280 -1.62 -23.61 8.74
C ALA A 280 -0.56 -24.27 7.87
N VAL A 281 0.32 -23.51 7.22
CA VAL A 281 1.38 -24.04 6.34
C VAL A 281 2.56 -24.60 7.13
N ARG A 282 3.07 -23.86 8.12
CA ARG A 282 4.35 -24.15 8.78
C ARG A 282 4.21 -24.77 10.16
N LEU A 283 3.10 -24.49 10.87
CA LEU A 283 2.86 -24.89 12.26
C LEU A 283 3.97 -24.43 13.23
N GLU A 284 4.62 -23.29 12.93
CA GLU A 284 5.62 -22.72 13.82
C GLU A 284 4.98 -22.19 15.10
N TYR A 285 5.65 -22.40 16.24
CA TYR A 285 5.16 -22.03 17.57
C TYR A 285 4.65 -20.58 17.63
N ASP A 286 5.44 -19.63 17.16
CA ASP A 286 5.08 -18.20 17.21
C ASP A 286 3.84 -17.86 16.38
N ASP A 287 3.67 -18.45 15.20
CA ASP A 287 2.53 -18.18 14.33
C ASP A 287 1.24 -18.81 14.90
N VAL A 288 1.34 -20.02 15.48
CA VAL A 288 0.21 -20.67 16.15
C VAL A 288 -0.22 -19.86 17.37
N LEU A 289 0.71 -19.42 18.22
CA LEU A 289 0.36 -18.60 19.39
C LEU A 289 -0.25 -17.27 19.03
N ARG A 290 0.26 -16.60 17.99
CA ARG A 290 -0.34 -15.35 17.50
C ARG A 290 -1.76 -15.54 17.00
N TYR A 291 -2.03 -16.68 16.34
CA TYR A 291 -3.40 -17.05 15.96
C TYR A 291 -4.26 -17.29 17.20
N LEU A 292 -3.80 -18.11 18.16
CA LEU A 292 -4.54 -18.42 19.39
C LEU A 292 -4.92 -17.16 20.19
N LYS A 293 -4.00 -16.19 20.28
CA LYS A 293 -4.21 -14.92 21.00
C LYS A 293 -4.84 -13.82 20.15
N SER A 294 -5.43 -14.18 19.01
CA SER A 294 -6.07 -13.23 18.10
C SER A 294 -7.61 -13.31 18.22
N PRO A 295 -8.33 -12.29 17.71
CA PRO A 295 -9.79 -12.32 17.63
C PRO A 295 -10.38 -13.46 16.77
N LEU A 296 -9.54 -14.17 16.01
CA LEU A 296 -9.95 -15.32 15.19
C LEU A 296 -9.89 -16.65 15.95
N SER A 297 -9.40 -16.66 17.17
CA SER A 297 -9.36 -17.86 18.03
C SER A 297 -10.76 -18.17 18.55
N PRO A 298 -11.16 -19.44 18.55
CA PRO A 298 -12.41 -19.87 19.20
C PRO A 298 -12.30 -19.97 20.73
N LEU A 299 -11.12 -19.71 21.30
CA LEU A 299 -10.83 -19.84 22.73
C LEU A 299 -10.75 -18.47 23.40
N ASP A 300 -11.06 -18.43 24.69
CA ASP A 300 -10.80 -17.29 25.53
C ASP A 300 -9.29 -17.15 25.89
N LEU A 301 -8.92 -16.04 26.49
CA LEU A 301 -7.52 -15.74 26.83
C LEU A 301 -6.96 -16.69 27.88
N ASP A 302 -7.77 -17.13 28.84
CA ASP A 302 -7.32 -18.04 29.92
C ASP A 302 -6.97 -19.42 29.37
N ALA A 303 -7.78 -19.96 28.44
CA ALA A 303 -7.50 -21.18 27.73
C ALA A 303 -6.24 -21.04 26.84
N CYS A 304 -6.11 -19.91 26.13
CA CYS A 304 -4.92 -19.63 25.32
C CYS A 304 -3.65 -19.57 26.16
N ASP A 305 -3.68 -18.91 27.32
CA ASP A 305 -2.55 -18.84 28.24
C ASP A 305 -2.20 -20.20 28.86
N ALA A 306 -3.19 -21.04 29.10
CA ALA A 306 -2.95 -22.42 29.56
C ALA A 306 -2.28 -23.26 28.48
N LEU A 307 -2.74 -23.17 27.22
CA LEU A 307 -2.10 -23.83 26.08
C LEU A 307 -0.67 -23.34 25.87
N GLU A 308 -0.43 -22.03 25.94
CA GLU A 308 0.91 -21.46 25.80
C GLU A 308 1.87 -21.97 26.88
N ARG A 309 1.44 -22.00 28.15
CA ARG A 309 2.26 -22.54 29.25
C ARG A 309 2.65 -23.98 29.02
N TYR A 310 1.70 -24.81 28.62
CA TYR A 310 1.97 -26.21 28.31
C TYR A 310 2.91 -26.33 27.10
N ALA A 311 2.60 -25.64 26.01
CA ALA A 311 3.36 -25.70 24.77
C ALA A 311 4.81 -25.18 24.98
N ASN A 312 5.00 -24.10 25.76
CA ASN A 312 6.33 -23.58 26.08
C ASN A 312 7.12 -24.56 26.96
N PHE A 313 6.48 -25.15 27.96
CA PHE A 313 7.14 -26.08 28.85
C PHE A 313 7.63 -27.35 28.12
N TRP A 314 6.79 -27.90 27.25
CA TRP A 314 7.07 -29.12 26.51
C TRP A 314 7.70 -28.88 25.13
N GLN A 315 8.01 -27.64 24.81
CA GLN A 315 8.61 -27.23 23.51
C GLN A 315 7.78 -27.76 22.32
N VAL A 316 6.44 -27.60 22.42
CA VAL A 316 5.52 -28.02 21.36
C VAL A 316 5.76 -27.13 20.14
N ASP A 317 6.10 -27.77 19.03
CA ASP A 317 6.33 -27.08 17.76
C ASP A 317 5.91 -27.96 16.58
N ARG A 318 5.61 -27.36 15.44
CA ARG A 318 5.27 -28.05 14.18
C ARG A 318 4.13 -29.05 14.34
N THR A 319 4.29 -30.25 13.81
CA THR A 319 3.24 -31.29 13.80
C THR A 319 2.78 -31.75 15.18
N VAL A 320 3.55 -31.48 16.24
CA VAL A 320 3.13 -31.81 17.62
C VAL A 320 1.85 -31.04 18.03
N TRP A 321 1.57 -29.91 17.40
CA TRP A 321 0.28 -29.21 17.57
C TRP A 321 -0.93 -30.03 17.08
N LEU A 322 -0.72 -30.95 16.15
CA LEU A 322 -1.79 -31.75 15.56
C LEU A 322 -2.05 -33.07 16.34
N ASP A 323 -1.08 -33.50 17.12
CA ASP A 323 -1.14 -34.73 17.86
C ASP A 323 -1.78 -34.54 19.26
N ALA A 324 -2.41 -35.56 19.82
CA ALA A 324 -2.94 -35.53 21.19
C ALA A 324 -1.79 -35.35 22.20
N TRP A 325 -1.99 -34.44 23.13
CA TRP A 325 -0.98 -34.17 24.15
C TRP A 325 -1.05 -35.24 25.27
N THR A 326 0.12 -35.71 25.68
CA THR A 326 0.22 -36.85 26.60
C THR A 326 1.15 -36.56 27.79
N MET A 327 1.83 -35.44 27.80
CA MET A 327 2.81 -35.08 28.81
C MET A 327 2.11 -34.49 30.04
N HIS A 328 2.69 -34.67 31.22
CA HIS A 328 2.09 -34.22 32.48
C HIS A 328 1.96 -32.68 32.54
N PRO A 329 0.79 -32.10 32.88
CA PRO A 329 0.60 -30.63 32.89
C PRO A 329 1.54 -29.88 33.84
N ALA A 330 1.89 -30.47 34.98
CA ALA A 330 2.80 -29.87 35.96
C ALA A 330 4.29 -30.14 35.66
N GLY A 331 4.62 -30.83 34.54
CA GLY A 331 5.98 -31.03 34.11
C GLY A 331 6.63 -32.36 34.49
N PHE A 332 7.93 -32.45 34.31
CA PHE A 332 8.72 -33.65 34.48
C PHE A 332 8.70 -34.16 35.95
N GLY A 333 8.47 -35.46 36.14
CA GLY A 333 8.57 -36.10 37.44
C GLY A 333 7.40 -35.87 38.40
N ALA A 334 6.37 -35.14 38.00
CA ALA A 334 5.15 -35.00 38.76
C ALA A 334 4.34 -36.32 38.78
N ALA A 335 3.72 -36.64 39.92
CA ALA A 335 2.90 -37.85 40.04
C ALA A 335 1.54 -37.65 39.37
N TRP A 336 1.11 -38.62 38.62
CA TRP A 336 -0.22 -38.63 38.01
C TRP A 336 -1.31 -38.85 39.04
N ASP A 337 -2.20 -37.90 39.16
CA ASP A 337 -3.47 -37.99 39.89
C ASP A 337 -4.66 -37.73 38.97
N ASP A 338 -5.86 -37.76 39.49
CA ASP A 338 -7.09 -37.57 38.70
C ASP A 338 -7.23 -36.11 38.26
N ASP A 339 -6.73 -35.14 39.05
CA ASP A 339 -6.77 -33.73 38.70
C ASP A 339 -5.81 -33.42 37.51
N ALA A 340 -4.61 -34.01 37.54
CA ALA A 340 -3.64 -33.85 36.44
C ALA A 340 -4.15 -34.48 35.13
N ARG A 341 -4.87 -35.61 35.21
CA ARG A 341 -5.51 -36.23 34.04
C ARG A 341 -6.61 -35.37 33.48
N ALA A 342 -7.52 -34.88 34.36
CA ALA A 342 -8.59 -33.96 33.95
C ALA A 342 -8.03 -32.66 33.33
N GLN A 343 -6.96 -32.09 33.89
CA GLN A 343 -6.30 -30.92 33.35
C GLN A 343 -5.69 -31.18 31.96
N LEU A 344 -5.07 -32.36 31.77
CA LEU A 344 -4.52 -32.70 30.45
C LEU A 344 -5.63 -32.91 29.42
N GLU A 345 -6.71 -33.60 29.79
CA GLU A 345 -7.89 -33.77 28.90
C GLU A 345 -8.48 -32.41 28.49
N GLN A 346 -8.56 -31.46 29.43
CA GLN A 346 -9.05 -30.11 29.13
C GLN A 346 -8.10 -29.34 28.19
N LEU A 347 -6.80 -29.41 28.40
CA LEU A 347 -5.79 -28.81 27.53
C LEU A 347 -5.85 -29.39 26.11
N ASP A 348 -5.96 -30.71 26.00
CA ASP A 348 -6.06 -31.39 24.69
C ASP A 348 -7.36 -31.07 23.96
N LEU A 349 -8.47 -30.91 24.69
CA LEU A 349 -9.74 -30.46 24.15
C LEU A 349 -9.61 -29.06 23.59
N TRP A 350 -9.06 -28.09 24.34
CA TRP A 350 -8.84 -26.73 23.88
C TRP A 350 -7.90 -26.70 22.67
N ARG A 351 -6.80 -27.46 22.71
CA ARG A 351 -5.90 -27.60 21.54
C ARG A 351 -6.67 -28.09 20.31
N SER A 352 -7.48 -29.15 20.47
CA SER A 352 -8.24 -29.75 19.37
C SER A 352 -9.22 -28.75 18.76
N VAL A 353 -9.96 -28.01 19.59
CA VAL A 353 -10.90 -26.96 19.14
C VAL A 353 -10.17 -25.85 18.39
N ALA A 354 -9.07 -25.35 18.95
CA ALA A 354 -8.30 -24.27 18.35
C ALA A 354 -7.63 -24.67 17.03
N MET A 355 -7.12 -25.90 16.96
CA MET A 355 -6.38 -26.37 15.78
C MET A 355 -7.29 -26.91 14.67
N GLN A 356 -8.57 -27.11 14.92
CA GLN A 356 -9.52 -27.64 13.92
C GLN A 356 -9.58 -26.78 12.65
N PRO A 357 -9.78 -25.43 12.71
CA PRO A 357 -9.81 -24.58 11.53
C PRO A 357 -8.49 -24.57 10.78
N LEU A 358 -7.35 -24.49 11.50
CA LEU A 358 -6.01 -24.52 10.89
C LEU A 358 -5.71 -25.86 10.21
N THR A 359 -6.15 -26.98 10.79
CA THR A 359 -5.99 -28.32 10.20
C THR A 359 -6.79 -28.46 8.92
N ALA A 360 -8.02 -27.95 8.89
CA ALA A 360 -8.86 -27.94 7.70
C ALA A 360 -8.22 -27.11 6.59
N LEU A 361 -7.79 -25.89 6.90
CA LEU A 361 -7.08 -25.00 5.99
C LEU A 361 -5.80 -25.63 5.43
N ARG A 362 -4.96 -26.23 6.31
CA ARG A 362 -3.75 -26.96 5.91
C ARG A 362 -4.05 -28.06 4.91
N LYS A 363 -5.05 -28.88 5.18
CA LYS A 363 -5.46 -29.97 4.26
C LYS A 363 -5.96 -29.41 2.93
N GLY A 364 -6.75 -28.33 2.97
CA GLY A 364 -7.24 -27.65 1.79
C GLY A 364 -6.08 -27.14 0.93
N LEU A 365 -5.15 -26.36 1.50
CA LEU A 365 -3.99 -25.83 0.79
C LEU A 365 -3.10 -26.93 0.20
N HIS A 366 -2.79 -27.97 0.99
CA HIS A 366 -1.91 -29.07 0.58
C HIS A 366 -2.46 -29.91 -0.57
N ASN A 367 -3.78 -30.13 -0.60
CA ASN A 367 -4.44 -30.95 -1.60
C ASN A 367 -4.80 -30.16 -2.88
N SER A 368 -4.65 -28.85 -2.86
CA SER A 368 -5.01 -27.98 -3.97
C SER A 368 -4.09 -28.19 -5.18
N LYS A 369 -4.69 -28.23 -6.36
CA LYS A 369 -3.99 -28.41 -7.64
C LYS A 369 -3.63 -27.07 -8.29
N ASN A 370 -4.38 -26.04 -7.98
CA ASN A 370 -4.24 -24.69 -8.55
C ASN A 370 -4.59 -23.63 -7.50
N THR A 371 -4.42 -22.38 -7.86
CA THR A 371 -4.67 -21.24 -6.97
C THR A 371 -6.16 -21.08 -6.62
N ASP A 372 -7.08 -21.37 -7.52
CA ASP A 372 -8.53 -21.32 -7.25
C ASP A 372 -8.91 -22.26 -6.08
N GLU A 373 -8.41 -23.49 -6.09
CA GLU A 373 -8.65 -24.42 -4.99
C GLU A 373 -8.03 -23.93 -3.66
N MET A 374 -6.84 -23.30 -3.70
CA MET A 374 -6.23 -22.68 -2.51
C MET A 374 -7.07 -21.52 -1.98
N LEU A 375 -7.57 -20.66 -2.87
CA LEU A 375 -8.43 -19.54 -2.49
C LEU A 375 -9.75 -19.99 -1.88
N ARG A 376 -10.33 -21.08 -2.38
CA ARG A 376 -11.52 -21.70 -1.76
C ARG A 376 -11.23 -22.19 -0.35
N ALA A 377 -10.10 -22.87 -0.12
CA ALA A 377 -9.70 -23.29 1.20
C ALA A 377 -9.52 -22.11 2.18
N VAL A 378 -9.01 -20.97 1.69
CA VAL A 378 -8.94 -19.73 2.47
C VAL A 378 -10.34 -19.18 2.75
N ALA A 379 -11.23 -19.12 1.76
CA ALA A 379 -12.61 -18.65 1.97
C ALA A 379 -13.37 -19.51 3.00
N GLU A 380 -13.26 -20.84 2.91
CA GLU A 380 -13.83 -21.78 3.90
C GLU A 380 -13.25 -21.53 5.31
N PHE A 381 -11.97 -21.23 5.40
CA PHE A 381 -11.36 -20.88 6.68
C PHE A 381 -11.89 -19.55 7.23
N LEU A 382 -12.07 -18.51 6.40
CA LEU A 382 -12.64 -17.23 6.84
C LEU A 382 -14.05 -17.39 7.40
N ASP A 383 -14.85 -18.26 6.77
CA ASP A 383 -16.19 -18.58 7.25
C ASP A 383 -16.14 -19.40 8.56
N ALA A 384 -15.25 -20.39 8.64
CA ALA A 384 -15.10 -21.23 9.82
C ALA A 384 -14.67 -20.47 11.08
N VAL A 385 -13.82 -19.43 10.93
CA VAL A 385 -13.40 -18.56 12.04
C VAL A 385 -14.35 -17.37 12.27
N GLY A 386 -15.42 -17.23 11.49
CA GLY A 386 -16.42 -16.19 11.65
C GLY A 386 -15.87 -14.77 11.41
N LEU A 387 -14.90 -14.61 10.51
CA LEU A 387 -14.21 -13.32 10.28
C LEU A 387 -15.16 -12.14 10.11
N ARG A 388 -16.25 -12.34 9.34
CA ARG A 388 -17.25 -11.28 9.10
C ARG A 388 -17.89 -10.80 10.39
N GLN A 389 -18.29 -11.74 11.25
CA GLN A 389 -18.90 -11.43 12.54
C GLN A 389 -17.90 -10.73 13.47
N THR A 390 -16.68 -11.24 13.57
CA THR A 390 -15.60 -10.63 14.38
C THR A 390 -15.32 -9.18 13.97
N LEU A 391 -15.29 -8.88 12.67
CA LEU A 391 -15.10 -7.53 12.17
C LEU A 391 -16.28 -6.62 12.48
N GLN A 392 -17.53 -7.13 12.40
CA GLN A 392 -18.73 -6.37 12.74
C GLN A 392 -18.78 -6.03 14.22
N GLU A 393 -18.54 -7.02 15.10
CA GLU A 393 -18.48 -6.83 16.56
C GLU A 393 -17.38 -5.84 16.95
N SER A 394 -16.18 -5.98 16.43
CA SER A 394 -15.08 -5.03 16.65
C SER A 394 -15.41 -3.61 16.14
N ALA A 395 -16.13 -3.49 15.03
CA ALA A 395 -16.58 -2.18 14.53
C ALA A 395 -17.62 -1.54 15.43
N GLU A 396 -18.54 -2.33 15.99
CA GLU A 396 -19.53 -1.85 16.95
C GLU A 396 -18.89 -1.38 18.25
N GLU A 397 -17.94 -2.14 18.79
CA GLU A 397 -17.17 -1.76 19.98
C GLU A 397 -16.43 -0.42 19.78
N ARG A 398 -15.76 -0.25 18.64
CA ARG A 398 -15.08 1.01 18.30
C ARG A 398 -16.05 2.19 18.17
N ASN A 399 -17.20 1.95 17.54
CA ASN A 399 -18.22 2.98 17.40
C ASN A 399 -18.81 3.41 18.75
N LEU A 400 -19.02 2.45 19.67
CA LEU A 400 -19.46 2.75 21.04
C LEU A 400 -18.39 3.49 21.85
N ALA A 401 -17.12 3.23 21.59
CA ALA A 401 -15.99 3.95 22.16
C ALA A 401 -15.79 5.36 21.57
N GLY A 402 -16.61 5.78 20.60
CA GLY A 402 -16.52 7.09 19.94
C GLY A 402 -15.53 7.15 18.76
N ASP A 403 -14.89 6.04 18.38
CA ASP A 403 -13.95 5.94 17.25
C ASP A 403 -14.69 5.50 15.97
N ALA A 404 -15.50 6.40 15.43
CA ALA A 404 -16.28 6.14 14.23
C ALA A 404 -15.40 5.84 12.99
N GLN A 405 -14.21 6.43 12.94
CA GLN A 405 -13.26 6.22 11.84
C GLN A 405 -12.71 4.80 11.83
N ALA A 406 -12.24 4.29 12.98
CA ALA A 406 -11.79 2.90 13.08
C ALA A 406 -12.93 1.91 12.82
N ALA A 407 -14.14 2.21 13.29
CA ALA A 407 -15.32 1.39 13.02
C ALA A 407 -15.61 1.27 11.52
N GLN A 408 -15.52 2.39 10.79
CA GLN A 408 -15.72 2.39 9.33
C GLN A 408 -14.62 1.62 8.59
N GLN A 409 -13.37 1.76 9.02
CA GLN A 409 -12.25 1.00 8.46
C GLN A 409 -12.45 -0.51 8.61
N LEU A 410 -12.88 -0.97 9.79
CA LEU A 410 -13.14 -2.39 10.05
C LEU A 410 -14.27 -2.95 9.18
N ARG A 411 -15.35 -2.17 8.95
CA ARG A 411 -16.45 -2.57 8.06
C ARG A 411 -15.98 -2.73 6.61
N GLN A 412 -15.08 -1.88 6.13
CA GLN A 412 -14.53 -1.95 4.77
C GLN A 412 -13.54 -3.10 4.59
N LEU A 413 -12.87 -3.53 5.68
CA LEU A 413 -11.80 -4.51 5.62
C LEU A 413 -12.24 -5.87 5.05
N TYR A 414 -13.45 -6.32 5.38
CA TYR A 414 -13.98 -7.57 4.85
C TYR A 414 -14.12 -7.54 3.31
N GLU A 415 -14.72 -6.48 2.78
CA GLU A 415 -14.88 -6.29 1.33
C GLU A 415 -13.52 -6.18 0.61
N VAL A 416 -12.54 -5.55 1.26
CA VAL A 416 -11.17 -5.47 0.74
C VAL A 416 -10.53 -6.86 0.66
N ILE A 417 -10.68 -7.69 1.71
CA ILE A 417 -10.16 -9.07 1.69
C ILE A 417 -10.82 -9.88 0.57
N LEU A 418 -12.15 -9.84 0.45
CA LEU A 418 -12.86 -10.56 -0.61
C LEU A 418 -12.42 -10.08 -2.00
N SER A 419 -12.34 -8.77 -2.21
CA SER A 419 -11.89 -8.20 -3.49
C SER A 419 -10.47 -8.64 -3.85
N ALA A 420 -9.59 -8.77 -2.86
CA ALA A 420 -8.23 -9.27 -3.08
C ALA A 420 -8.23 -10.76 -3.47
N LEU A 421 -9.07 -11.59 -2.84
CA LEU A 421 -9.20 -13.00 -3.20
C LEU A 421 -9.78 -13.16 -4.62
N GLU A 422 -10.85 -12.43 -4.95
CA GLU A 422 -11.46 -12.41 -6.28
C GLU A 422 -10.48 -11.95 -7.37
N GLN A 423 -9.69 -10.90 -7.10
CA GLN A 423 -8.68 -10.43 -8.03
C GLN A 423 -7.56 -11.46 -8.22
N MET A 424 -7.15 -12.14 -7.16
CA MET A 424 -6.15 -13.21 -7.25
C MET A 424 -6.68 -14.39 -8.06
N ASP A 425 -7.93 -14.78 -7.88
CA ASP A 425 -8.58 -15.83 -8.66
C ASP A 425 -8.66 -15.47 -10.13
N LEU A 426 -9.16 -14.27 -10.45
CA LEU A 426 -9.28 -13.80 -11.83
C LEU A 426 -7.94 -13.84 -12.61
N VAL A 427 -6.84 -13.52 -11.92
CA VAL A 427 -5.51 -13.43 -12.58
C VAL A 427 -4.71 -14.72 -12.48
N LEU A 428 -4.85 -15.47 -11.40
CA LEU A 428 -3.97 -16.60 -11.06
C LEU A 428 -4.73 -17.92 -10.81
N GLY A 429 -6.05 -17.98 -10.91
CA GLY A 429 -6.85 -19.12 -10.51
C GLY A 429 -6.41 -20.44 -11.14
N ASP A 430 -6.02 -20.42 -12.41
CA ASP A 430 -5.52 -21.58 -13.17
C ASP A 430 -4.02 -21.89 -12.94
N VAL A 431 -3.30 -21.05 -12.22
CA VAL A 431 -1.85 -21.20 -11.99
C VAL A 431 -1.60 -22.17 -10.83
N THR A 432 -0.66 -23.09 -11.04
CA THR A 432 -0.15 -23.96 -9.96
C THR A 432 0.99 -23.26 -9.24
N MET A 433 0.91 -23.15 -7.93
CA MET A 433 1.99 -22.59 -7.11
C MET A 433 2.15 -23.34 -5.78
N GLN A 434 3.31 -23.17 -5.16
CA GLN A 434 3.58 -23.72 -3.83
C GLN A 434 2.89 -22.88 -2.75
N GLU A 435 2.58 -23.49 -1.60
CA GLU A 435 1.89 -22.85 -0.47
C GLU A 435 2.58 -21.55 -0.02
N ASP A 436 3.92 -21.56 0.14
CA ASP A 436 4.66 -20.36 0.51
C ASP A 436 4.57 -19.24 -0.54
N ALA A 437 4.61 -19.59 -1.83
CA ALA A 437 4.44 -18.62 -2.91
C ALA A 437 3.02 -18.03 -2.93
N PHE A 438 2.02 -18.86 -2.66
CA PHE A 438 0.63 -18.42 -2.50
C PHE A 438 0.47 -17.40 -1.37
N LEU A 439 0.98 -17.71 -0.16
CA LEU A 439 0.92 -16.81 0.98
C LEU A 439 1.62 -15.47 0.72
N GLN A 440 2.80 -15.51 0.10
CA GLN A 440 3.55 -14.30 -0.25
C GLN A 440 2.82 -13.46 -1.29
N THR A 441 2.23 -14.10 -2.32
CA THR A 441 1.46 -13.41 -3.37
C THR A 441 0.20 -12.76 -2.79
N LEU A 442 -0.53 -13.49 -1.95
CA LEU A 442 -1.71 -12.95 -1.27
C LEU A 442 -1.35 -11.75 -0.38
N ARG A 443 -0.27 -11.86 0.38
CA ARG A 443 0.22 -10.74 1.21
C ARG A 443 0.61 -9.53 0.37
N MET A 444 1.31 -9.72 -0.75
CA MET A 444 1.67 -8.63 -1.66
C MET A 444 0.43 -7.96 -2.25
N LEU A 445 -0.56 -8.74 -2.63
CA LEU A 445 -1.80 -8.22 -3.16
C LEU A 445 -2.56 -7.41 -2.11
N LEU A 446 -2.72 -7.94 -0.90
CA LEU A 446 -3.34 -7.22 0.21
C LEU A 446 -2.62 -5.91 0.53
N ALA A 447 -1.28 -5.86 0.43
CA ALA A 447 -0.50 -4.65 0.65
C ALA A 447 -0.80 -3.51 -0.35
N GLN A 448 -1.39 -3.80 -1.50
CA GLN A 448 -1.77 -2.79 -2.49
C GLN A 448 -3.10 -2.11 -2.16
N TYR A 449 -3.91 -2.73 -1.32
CA TYR A 449 -5.18 -2.14 -0.91
C TYR A 449 -4.97 -1.10 0.19
N GLN A 450 -5.76 -0.05 0.12
CA GLN A 450 -5.73 1.05 1.04
C GLN A 450 -7.14 1.30 1.57
N VAL A 451 -7.24 1.49 2.87
CA VAL A 451 -8.50 1.93 3.47
C VAL A 451 -8.45 3.45 3.62
N GLY A 452 -9.33 4.13 2.90
CA GLY A 452 -9.41 5.59 2.96
C GLY A 452 -9.93 6.06 4.32
N THR A 453 -9.41 7.19 4.78
CA THR A 453 -9.89 7.88 5.98
C THR A 453 -10.60 9.16 5.58
N ILE A 454 -11.75 9.41 6.19
CA ILE A 454 -12.50 10.69 6.05
C ILE A 454 -12.42 11.40 7.38
N PRO A 455 -12.20 12.74 7.42
CA PRO A 455 -12.22 13.50 8.67
C PRO A 455 -13.48 13.23 9.48
N ALA A 456 -13.32 12.95 10.78
CA ALA A 456 -14.44 12.61 11.65
C ALA A 456 -15.19 13.85 12.17
N CYS A 457 -14.53 15.01 12.18
CA CYS A 457 -15.15 16.26 12.59
C CYS A 457 -14.72 17.47 11.72
N VAL A 458 -15.46 18.57 11.87
CA VAL A 458 -15.26 19.79 11.05
C VAL A 458 -14.03 20.60 11.50
N ASP A 459 -13.46 20.32 12.66
CA ASP A 459 -12.35 21.08 13.27
C ASP A 459 -11.04 20.28 13.41
N GLU A 460 -10.86 19.25 12.61
CA GLU A 460 -9.62 18.46 12.51
C GLU A 460 -8.57 19.08 11.59
#